data_15961b794649f057729465b6e83fe0bd
#
_entry.id   15961b794649f057729465b6e83fe0bd
#
_cell.length_a   1.000
_cell.length_b   1.000
_cell.length_c   1.000
_cell.angle_alpha   90.00
_cell.angle_beta   90.00
_cell.angle_gamma   90.00
#
_symmetry.space_group_name_H-M   'P 1'
#
loop_
_entity.id
_entity.type
_entity.pdbx_description
1 polymer ?
#
loop_
_entity_poly.entity_id
_entity_poly.type
_entity_poly.pdbx_seq_one_letter_code
_entity_poly.pdbx_strand_id
1 'polypeptide(L)'
;MLYRTGILTVLLACSSSVLLITGINNSAYAGQNYSGELQQKAANRIYGKVTDIIEAAGYTYAEVDTGKEKLWAAATTTPLKIGDMISFTTEMPMKNFHSNSMNRDFPLIYFVNRFFTDSSALKESNAEIASPHGQTKAATATMAVDGIHKVEGGNTIAEVYADKEKMNGKTIRVRGKVTKFTADVMDSNWIHIRDSSTQKDLTITTSGTAAIDAVVIIEGKLSLDKDYGYGYVYPLLVEDASITTE
;
A
#
# COMPACT_ATOMS: atom_id res chain seq x y z
N MET A 1 -53.13 -34.57 46.82
CA MET A 1 -53.70 -35.56 45.87
C MET A 1 -52.65 -35.79 44.83
N LEU A 2 -51.88 -36.81 45.01
CA LEU A 2 -51.95 -38.13 44.45
C LEU A 2 -51.48 -38.21 42.97
N TYR A 3 -50.30 -38.78 42.83
CA TYR A 3 -49.92 -39.98 42.07
C TYR A 3 -49.56 -39.68 40.55
N ARG A 4 -48.65 -40.30 39.85
CA ARG A 4 -47.79 -41.50 40.00
C ARG A 4 -46.70 -41.53 38.94
N THR A 5 -45.54 -41.84 39.32
CA THR A 5 -44.55 -42.85 38.85
C THR A 5 -44.79 -43.51 37.49
N GLY A 6 -43.66 -43.55 36.69
CA GLY A 6 -43.54 -44.47 35.56
C GLY A 6 -42.07 -44.53 35.10
N ILE A 7 -41.33 -45.46 35.73
CA ILE A 7 -40.01 -45.93 35.33
C ILE A 7 -40.20 -46.95 34.21
N LEU A 8 -39.47 -46.85 33.10
CA LEU A 8 -39.27 -48.02 32.26
C LEU A 8 -37.82 -48.03 31.71
N THR A 9 -37.08 -48.97 32.20
CA THR A 9 -35.75 -49.39 31.81
C THR A 9 -35.84 -50.39 30.66
N VAL A 10 -35.11 -50.26 29.58
CA VAL A 10 -34.74 -51.38 28.70
C VAL A 10 -33.39 -51.14 27.99
N LEU A 11 -32.38 -51.88 28.40
CA LEU A 11 -31.42 -52.74 27.76
C LEU A 11 -30.75 -52.33 26.42
N LEU A 12 -29.48 -52.14 26.54
CA LEU A 12 -28.27 -52.69 25.92
C LEU A 12 -28.41 -53.38 24.55
N ALA A 13 -27.79 -52.85 23.55
CA ALA A 13 -27.19 -53.66 22.46
C ALA A 13 -25.90 -53.01 21.97
N CYS A 14 -24.83 -53.70 22.20
CA CYS A 14 -23.49 -53.49 21.75
C CYS A 14 -23.37 -53.84 20.26
N SER A 15 -22.93 -52.98 19.39
CA SER A 15 -22.39 -53.36 18.10
C SER A 15 -21.21 -52.52 17.74
N SER A 16 -20.07 -53.15 17.73
CA SER A 16 -18.77 -52.64 17.27
C SER A 16 -18.83 -52.29 15.79
N SER A 17 -18.60 -51.07 15.45
CA SER A 17 -18.29 -50.69 14.06
C SER A 17 -16.99 -49.92 14.04
N VAL A 18 -16.05 -50.52 13.40
CA VAL A 18 -14.72 -49.99 13.06
C VAL A 18 -14.88 -48.73 12.23
N LEU A 19 -14.44 -47.58 12.72
CA LEU A 19 -14.39 -46.32 11.98
C LEU A 19 -13.07 -46.22 11.23
N LEU A 20 -13.10 -46.48 9.94
CA LEU A 20 -12.03 -46.12 9.00
C LEU A 20 -11.90 -44.59 8.99
N ILE A 21 -10.78 -44.08 9.48
CA ILE A 21 -10.39 -42.70 9.35
C ILE A 21 -9.87 -42.52 7.92
N THR A 22 -10.73 -42.06 7.01
CA THR A 22 -10.31 -41.54 5.72
C THR A 22 -9.98 -40.07 5.89
N GLY A 23 -8.78 -39.69 5.41
CA GLY A 23 -8.22 -38.36 5.53
C GLY A 23 -9.13 -37.24 5.07
N ILE A 24 -9.34 -36.28 5.93
CA ILE A 24 -10.02 -35.02 5.60
C ILE A 24 -8.99 -34.13 4.92
N ASN A 25 -9.14 -33.96 3.62
CA ASN A 25 -8.40 -33.00 2.83
C ASN A 25 -8.67 -31.57 3.36
N ASN A 26 -7.64 -30.94 3.90
CA ASN A 26 -7.64 -29.59 4.45
C ASN A 26 -7.63 -28.51 3.34
N SER A 27 -8.34 -28.73 2.24
CA SER A 27 -8.39 -27.81 1.09
C SER A 27 -9.54 -26.80 1.12
N ALA A 28 -10.43 -26.88 2.12
CA ALA A 28 -11.64 -26.04 2.14
C ALA A 28 -11.47 -24.68 2.85
N TYR A 29 -10.37 -24.47 3.61
CA TYR A 29 -10.19 -23.23 4.39
C TYR A 29 -9.49 -22.10 3.65
N ALA A 30 -8.79 -22.39 2.55
CA ALA A 30 -8.08 -21.36 1.77
C ALA A 30 -9.02 -20.58 0.82
N GLY A 31 -10.17 -21.13 0.46
CA GLY A 31 -11.05 -20.51 -0.54
C GLY A 31 -12.04 -19.46 0.01
N GLN A 32 -12.37 -19.51 1.30
CA GLN A 32 -13.38 -18.62 1.87
C GLN A 32 -12.82 -17.23 2.24
N ASN A 33 -11.55 -17.13 2.63
CA ASN A 33 -10.94 -15.85 2.94
C ASN A 33 -10.62 -15.03 1.66
N TYR A 34 -10.29 -15.71 0.58
CA TYR A 34 -9.99 -15.05 -0.72
C TYR A 34 -11.22 -14.38 -1.34
N SER A 35 -12.39 -15.00 -1.23
CA SER A 35 -13.64 -14.44 -1.75
C SER A 35 -14.10 -13.22 -0.96
N GLY A 36 -13.86 -13.19 0.34
CA GLY A 36 -14.19 -12.06 1.22
C GLY A 36 -13.34 -10.82 0.95
N GLU A 37 -12.04 -10.98 0.74
CA GLU A 37 -11.13 -9.88 0.42
C GLU A 37 -11.41 -9.26 -0.95
N LEU A 38 -11.74 -10.08 -1.95
CA LEU A 38 -12.12 -9.61 -3.29
C LEU A 38 -13.43 -8.84 -3.27
N GLN A 39 -14.41 -9.28 -2.49
CA GLN A 39 -15.67 -8.57 -2.33
C GLN A 39 -15.53 -7.28 -1.53
N GLN A 40 -14.68 -7.23 -0.52
CA GLN A 40 -14.39 -6.02 0.26
C GLN A 40 -13.62 -5.00 -0.57
N LYS A 41 -12.69 -5.43 -1.42
CA LYS A 41 -11.94 -4.58 -2.34
C LYS A 41 -12.81 -3.99 -3.46
N ALA A 42 -13.83 -4.73 -3.92
CA ALA A 42 -14.83 -4.24 -4.85
C ALA A 42 -15.82 -3.25 -4.18
N ALA A 43 -16.09 -3.41 -2.89
CA ALA A 43 -17.01 -2.55 -2.13
C ALA A 43 -16.46 -1.13 -1.88
N ASN A 44 -15.14 -0.94 -1.92
CA ASN A 44 -14.48 0.35 -1.68
C ASN A 44 -14.04 1.06 -2.96
N ARG A 45 -14.60 0.70 -4.12
CA ARG A 45 -14.27 1.34 -5.39
C ARG A 45 -15.32 2.37 -5.78
N ILE A 46 -14.87 3.59 -6.03
CA ILE A 46 -15.69 4.68 -6.57
C ILE A 46 -15.53 4.68 -8.09
N TYR A 47 -16.64 4.87 -8.78
CA TYR A 47 -16.72 5.04 -10.23
C TYR A 47 -17.30 6.41 -10.54
N GLY A 48 -16.78 7.07 -11.58
CA GLY A 48 -17.32 8.33 -12.00
C GLY A 48 -16.63 8.91 -13.23
N LYS A 49 -17.16 10.05 -13.67
CA LYS A 49 -16.68 10.76 -14.85
C LYS A 49 -15.72 11.87 -14.43
N VAL A 50 -14.57 11.97 -15.07
CA VAL A 50 -13.61 13.06 -14.86
C VAL A 50 -14.22 14.39 -15.34
N THR A 51 -14.30 15.36 -14.44
CA THR A 51 -14.84 16.71 -14.72
C THR A 51 -13.79 17.81 -14.69
N ASP A 52 -12.66 17.58 -13.99
CA ASP A 52 -11.51 18.48 -13.94
C ASP A 52 -10.21 17.68 -13.74
N ILE A 53 -9.10 18.22 -14.23
CA ILE A 53 -7.77 17.60 -14.10
C ILE A 53 -6.74 18.69 -13.81
N ILE A 54 -5.90 18.44 -12.80
CA ILE A 54 -4.76 19.28 -12.47
C ILE A 54 -3.54 18.38 -12.38
N GLU A 55 -2.45 18.76 -13.05
CA GLU A 55 -1.16 18.10 -12.91
C GLU A 55 -0.23 18.96 -12.07
N ALA A 56 0.20 18.44 -10.94
CA ALA A 56 1.09 19.13 -10.03
C ALA A 56 1.95 18.13 -9.23
N ALA A 57 3.19 18.49 -8.94
CA ALA A 57 4.12 17.74 -8.07
C ALA A 57 4.24 16.24 -8.40
N GLY A 58 4.14 15.85 -9.69
CA GLY A 58 4.22 14.46 -10.12
C GLY A 58 2.95 13.64 -9.91
N TYR A 59 1.82 14.32 -9.64
CA TYR A 59 0.49 13.72 -9.52
C TYR A 59 -0.48 14.26 -10.55
N THR A 60 -1.42 13.42 -10.95
CA THR A 60 -2.65 13.81 -11.63
C THR A 60 -3.75 13.86 -10.59
N TYR A 61 -4.29 15.06 -10.35
CA TYR A 61 -5.46 15.30 -9.52
C TYR A 61 -6.69 15.33 -10.43
N ALA A 62 -7.66 14.49 -10.15
CA ALA A 62 -8.90 14.42 -10.93
C ALA A 62 -10.11 14.73 -10.06
N GLU A 63 -10.95 15.67 -10.48
CA GLU A 63 -12.31 15.80 -9.96
C GLU A 63 -13.19 14.78 -10.67
N VAL A 64 -13.88 13.98 -9.91
CA VAL A 64 -14.68 12.86 -10.41
C VAL A 64 -16.12 13.02 -9.97
N ASP A 65 -17.02 13.15 -10.93
CA ASP A 65 -18.47 13.16 -10.72
C ASP A 65 -18.99 11.73 -10.66
N THR A 66 -19.44 11.31 -9.49
CA THR A 66 -19.99 9.99 -9.22
C THR A 66 -21.48 9.89 -9.57
N GLY A 67 -22.09 10.98 -10.01
CA GLY A 67 -23.54 11.10 -10.17
C GLY A 67 -24.30 11.39 -8.86
N LYS A 68 -23.60 11.33 -7.71
CA LYS A 68 -24.14 11.69 -6.39
C LYS A 68 -23.40 12.90 -5.80
N GLU A 69 -22.11 12.92 -5.97
CA GLU A 69 -21.23 13.97 -5.48
C GLU A 69 -19.98 14.05 -6.36
N LYS A 70 -19.26 15.15 -6.24
CA LYS A 70 -17.96 15.34 -6.86
C LYS A 70 -16.88 15.11 -5.83
N LEU A 71 -15.90 14.29 -6.17
CA LEU A 71 -14.79 13.89 -5.31
C LEU A 71 -13.46 14.17 -6.00
N TRP A 72 -12.49 14.61 -5.23
CA TRP A 72 -11.11 14.71 -5.71
C TRP A 72 -10.34 13.44 -5.39
N ALA A 73 -9.58 12.97 -6.37
CA ALA A 73 -8.61 11.90 -6.19
C ALA A 73 -7.29 12.26 -6.86
N ALA A 74 -6.19 11.84 -6.25
CA ALA A 74 -4.83 12.07 -6.75
C ALA A 74 -4.09 10.73 -6.88
N ALA A 75 -3.51 10.48 -8.05
CA ALA A 75 -2.62 9.36 -8.33
C ALA A 75 -1.31 9.89 -8.93
N THR A 76 -0.25 9.08 -8.90
CA THR A 76 0.96 9.41 -9.69
C THR A 76 0.59 9.70 -11.13
N THR A 77 1.35 10.59 -11.79
CA THR A 77 1.06 11.11 -13.13
C THR A 77 0.45 10.03 -14.04
N THR A 78 -0.81 10.24 -14.38
CA THR A 78 -1.63 9.31 -15.17
C THR A 78 -2.29 10.11 -16.29
N PRO A 79 -2.13 9.72 -17.55
CA PRO A 79 -2.77 10.41 -18.66
C PRO A 79 -4.29 10.20 -18.59
N LEU A 80 -5.01 11.26 -18.25
CA LEU A 80 -6.47 11.33 -18.21
C LEU A 80 -6.98 12.46 -19.11
N LYS A 81 -8.24 12.37 -19.48
CA LYS A 81 -8.96 13.42 -20.19
C LYS A 81 -10.27 13.73 -19.48
N ILE A 82 -10.69 15.00 -19.54
CA ILE A 82 -12.04 15.37 -19.11
C ILE A 82 -13.05 14.57 -19.92
N GLY A 83 -13.97 13.92 -19.21
CA GLY A 83 -14.96 13.04 -19.82
C GLY A 83 -14.65 11.56 -19.69
N ASP A 84 -13.41 11.17 -19.32
CA ASP A 84 -13.07 9.78 -19.11
C ASP A 84 -13.88 9.19 -17.95
N MET A 85 -14.32 7.94 -18.13
CA MET A 85 -14.88 7.14 -17.05
C MET A 85 -13.74 6.44 -16.33
N ILE A 86 -13.60 6.71 -15.04
CA ILE A 86 -12.56 6.11 -14.22
C ILE A 86 -13.13 5.48 -12.97
N SER A 87 -12.34 4.64 -12.35
CA SER A 87 -12.59 4.19 -10.99
C SER A 87 -11.31 4.24 -10.16
N PHE A 88 -11.47 4.36 -8.83
CA PHE A 88 -10.39 4.35 -7.87
C PHE A 88 -10.87 3.78 -6.54
N THR A 89 -9.93 3.39 -5.69
CA THR A 89 -10.20 2.86 -4.35
C THR A 89 -10.21 3.99 -3.32
N THR A 90 -11.00 3.83 -2.25
CA THR A 90 -11.17 4.85 -1.19
C THR A 90 -10.29 4.57 0.03
N GLU A 91 -9.17 3.91 -0.17
CA GLU A 91 -8.32 3.41 0.92
C GLU A 91 -7.64 4.52 1.73
N MET A 92 -7.46 5.70 1.14
CA MET A 92 -6.70 6.79 1.76
C MET A 92 -7.39 8.15 1.60
N PRO A 93 -8.48 8.40 2.34
CA PRO A 93 -9.12 9.71 2.37
C PRO A 93 -8.29 10.68 3.22
N MET A 94 -7.97 11.85 2.66
CA MET A 94 -7.35 12.95 3.40
C MET A 94 -8.36 14.10 3.50
N LYS A 95 -8.64 14.53 4.72
CA LYS A 95 -9.50 15.68 5.00
C LYS A 95 -8.66 16.92 5.23
N ASN A 96 -9.16 18.08 4.75
CA ASN A 96 -8.49 19.36 4.91
C ASN A 96 -7.05 19.37 4.37
N PHE A 97 -6.83 18.68 3.25
CA PHE A 97 -5.54 18.64 2.62
C PHE A 97 -5.23 19.97 1.93
N HIS A 98 -4.11 20.61 2.31
CA HIS A 98 -3.54 21.75 1.62
C HIS A 98 -2.43 21.31 0.69
N SER A 99 -2.51 21.67 -0.58
CA SER A 99 -1.43 21.45 -1.54
C SER A 99 -0.61 22.73 -1.69
N ASN A 100 0.62 22.72 -1.19
CA ASN A 100 1.53 23.87 -1.30
C ASN A 100 1.89 24.17 -2.75
N SER A 101 2.08 23.14 -3.58
CA SER A 101 2.43 23.29 -5.00
C SER A 101 1.35 23.97 -5.83
N MET A 102 0.09 23.84 -5.42
CA MET A 102 -1.06 24.46 -6.08
C MET A 102 -1.65 25.62 -5.29
N ASN A 103 -1.19 25.85 -4.05
CA ASN A 103 -1.80 26.77 -3.08
C ASN A 103 -3.34 26.58 -3.01
N ARG A 104 -3.76 25.31 -2.86
CA ARG A 104 -5.16 24.92 -2.92
C ARG A 104 -5.54 23.98 -1.80
N ASP A 105 -6.69 24.23 -1.17
CA ASP A 105 -7.29 23.39 -0.16
C ASP A 105 -8.28 22.40 -0.77
N PHE A 106 -8.22 21.17 -0.29
CA PHE A 106 -9.17 20.10 -0.60
C PHE A 106 -9.85 19.65 0.70
N PRO A 107 -11.14 19.94 0.89
CA PRO A 107 -11.88 19.49 2.08
C PRO A 107 -11.83 17.97 2.25
N LEU A 108 -11.83 17.24 1.15
CA LEU A 108 -11.63 15.80 1.06
C LEU A 108 -10.97 15.46 -0.28
N ILE A 109 -9.90 14.68 -0.23
CA ILE A 109 -9.24 14.12 -1.40
C ILE A 109 -8.82 12.67 -1.10
N TYR A 110 -8.84 11.82 -2.11
CA TYR A 110 -8.36 10.44 -2.02
C TYR A 110 -7.00 10.31 -2.70
N PHE A 111 -5.95 9.99 -1.96
CA PHE A 111 -4.68 9.59 -2.56
C PHE A 111 -4.76 8.10 -2.90
N VAL A 112 -4.59 7.80 -4.18
CA VAL A 112 -4.82 6.46 -4.72
C VAL A 112 -3.59 5.97 -5.47
N ASN A 113 -3.39 4.66 -5.51
CA ASN A 113 -2.24 4.09 -6.22
C ASN A 113 -2.30 4.36 -7.73
N ARG A 114 -3.52 4.32 -8.30
CA ARG A 114 -3.77 4.58 -9.72
C ARG A 114 -5.24 4.80 -9.99
N PHE A 115 -5.53 5.43 -11.13
CA PHE A 115 -6.83 5.42 -11.74
C PHE A 115 -7.00 4.21 -12.66
N PHE A 116 -8.18 3.61 -12.63
CA PHE A 116 -8.57 2.56 -13.56
C PHE A 116 -9.48 3.18 -14.61
N THR A 117 -9.12 3.07 -15.88
CA THR A 117 -9.96 3.44 -17.01
C THR A 117 -10.70 2.21 -17.52
N ASP A 118 -11.81 2.36 -18.24
CA ASP A 118 -12.58 1.23 -18.78
C ASP A 118 -11.73 0.28 -19.64
N SER A 119 -10.70 0.80 -20.31
CA SER A 119 -9.75 0.01 -21.10
C SER A 119 -8.77 -0.80 -20.26
N SER A 120 -8.53 -0.42 -19.00
CA SER A 120 -7.64 -1.14 -18.08
C SER A 120 -8.38 -2.19 -17.24
N ALA A 121 -9.66 -1.98 -16.96
CA ALA A 121 -10.48 -2.91 -16.19
C ALA A 121 -10.67 -4.28 -16.88
N LEU A 122 -10.65 -4.30 -18.23
CA LEU A 122 -10.78 -5.53 -19.01
C LEU A 122 -9.47 -6.34 -19.12
N LYS A 123 -8.32 -5.73 -18.83
CA LYS A 123 -7.01 -6.41 -18.88
C LYS A 123 -6.59 -7.06 -17.56
N GLU A 124 -7.22 -6.68 -16.43
CA GLU A 124 -6.86 -7.18 -15.09
C GLU A 124 -7.61 -8.43 -14.64
N SER A 125 -8.59 -8.92 -15.41
CA SER A 125 -9.24 -10.20 -15.09
C SER A 125 -8.29 -11.41 -15.21
N ASN A 126 -7.08 -11.22 -15.71
CA ASN A 126 -6.06 -12.27 -15.90
C ASN A 126 -4.67 -11.95 -15.27
N ALA A 127 -4.56 -10.91 -14.44
CA ALA A 127 -3.30 -10.61 -13.76
C ALA A 127 -3.47 -10.71 -12.24
N GLU A 128 -2.63 -11.52 -11.62
CA GLU A 128 -2.56 -11.82 -10.19
C GLU A 128 -2.66 -10.57 -9.30
N ILE A 129 -3.52 -10.69 -8.29
CA ILE A 129 -3.82 -9.68 -7.28
C ILE A 129 -2.60 -9.54 -6.35
N ALA A 130 -1.89 -8.43 -6.47
CA ALA A 130 -0.87 -8.05 -5.51
C ALA A 130 -1.48 -7.24 -4.36
N SER A 131 -1.09 -7.58 -3.13
CA SER A 131 -1.50 -6.98 -1.85
C SER A 131 -1.33 -5.45 -1.79
N PRO A 132 -2.14 -4.72 -0.98
CA PRO A 132 -2.10 -3.25 -0.87
C PRO A 132 -0.78 -2.68 -0.31
N HIS A 133 0.07 -3.49 0.27
CA HIS A 133 1.44 -3.17 0.69
C HIS A 133 2.51 -3.91 -0.09
N GLY A 134 2.11 -4.61 -1.16
CA GLY A 134 2.99 -5.30 -2.07
C GLY A 134 3.19 -4.47 -3.31
N GLN A 135 4.39 -3.95 -3.47
CA GLN A 135 5.07 -3.71 -4.72
C GLN A 135 4.10 -3.55 -5.91
N THR A 136 3.71 -2.33 -6.22
CA THR A 136 3.40 -2.02 -7.60
C THR A 136 4.59 -2.51 -8.43
N LYS A 137 4.41 -3.64 -9.10
CA LYS A 137 5.10 -3.88 -10.34
C LYS A 137 4.56 -2.84 -11.33
N ALA A 138 4.96 -1.57 -11.15
CA ALA A 138 5.26 -0.79 -12.30
C ALA A 138 6.14 -1.71 -13.12
N ALA A 139 5.92 -1.81 -14.41
CA ALA A 139 6.90 -2.33 -15.32
C ALA A 139 8.13 -1.41 -15.27
N THR A 140 8.76 -1.35 -14.13
CA THR A 140 10.14 -1.06 -13.97
C THR A 140 10.77 -2.38 -14.34
N ALA A 141 11.36 -2.46 -15.51
CA ALA A 141 12.47 -3.36 -15.73
C ALA A 141 13.20 -3.40 -14.40
N THR A 142 13.37 -4.60 -13.85
CA THR A 142 14.14 -4.89 -12.66
C THR A 142 15.57 -4.44 -12.99
N MET A 143 15.84 -3.14 -12.86
CA MET A 143 17.19 -2.65 -12.86
C MET A 143 17.74 -3.11 -11.53
N ALA A 144 18.44 -4.24 -11.56
CA ALA A 144 19.34 -4.61 -10.50
C ALA A 144 20.21 -3.38 -10.25
N VAL A 145 20.13 -2.84 -9.04
CA VAL A 145 20.98 -1.71 -8.65
C VAL A 145 22.32 -2.32 -8.25
N ASP A 146 23.13 -2.66 -9.23
CA ASP A 146 24.48 -3.17 -9.00
C ASP A 146 25.42 -2.01 -8.65
N GLY A 147 26.39 -2.29 -7.78
CA GLY A 147 27.48 -1.35 -7.47
C GLY A 147 27.15 -0.32 -6.38
N ILE A 148 25.96 -0.31 -5.80
CA ILE A 148 25.65 0.56 -4.67
C ILE A 148 26.01 -0.13 -3.37
N HIS A 149 27.25 0.13 -2.91
CA HIS A 149 27.78 -0.44 -1.68
C HIS A 149 27.48 0.46 -0.48
N LYS A 150 27.51 -0.14 0.70
CA LYS A 150 27.38 0.54 1.98
C LYS A 150 28.32 1.74 2.11
N VAL A 151 27.80 2.86 2.58
CA VAL A 151 28.60 4.02 2.95
C VAL A 151 29.34 3.74 4.27
N GLU A 152 30.54 4.29 4.43
CA GLU A 152 31.31 4.14 5.66
C GLU A 152 30.54 4.68 6.87
N GLY A 153 30.48 3.88 7.93
CA GLY A 153 29.71 4.20 9.14
C GLY A 153 28.19 4.15 8.98
N GLY A 154 27.67 3.76 7.79
CA GLY A 154 26.23 3.69 7.53
C GLY A 154 25.69 2.25 7.60
N ASN A 155 24.53 2.06 7.01
CA ASN A 155 23.80 0.80 6.92
C ASN A 155 23.45 0.47 5.47
N THR A 156 23.33 -0.82 5.14
CA THR A 156 22.65 -1.26 3.93
C THR A 156 21.13 -1.27 4.17
N ILE A 157 20.34 -1.23 3.10
CA ILE A 157 18.87 -1.36 3.21
C ILE A 157 18.50 -2.71 3.84
N ALA A 158 19.21 -3.80 3.49
CA ALA A 158 18.98 -5.10 4.10
C ALA A 158 19.21 -5.08 5.62
N GLU A 159 20.29 -4.44 6.10
CA GLU A 159 20.56 -4.28 7.54
C GLU A 159 19.47 -3.45 8.23
N VAL A 160 18.98 -2.37 7.60
CA VAL A 160 17.90 -1.56 8.14
C VAL A 160 16.63 -2.40 8.34
N TYR A 161 16.26 -3.22 7.35
CA TYR A 161 15.09 -4.10 7.47
C TYR A 161 15.30 -5.22 8.50
N ALA A 162 16.52 -5.77 8.61
CA ALA A 162 16.83 -6.86 9.55
C ALA A 162 16.83 -6.39 11.01
N ASP A 163 17.39 -5.21 11.27
CA ASP A 163 17.56 -4.66 12.62
C ASP A 163 16.62 -3.47 12.91
N LYS A 164 15.51 -3.35 12.18
CA LYS A 164 14.58 -2.20 12.25
C LYS A 164 14.14 -1.87 13.67
N GLU A 165 13.83 -2.86 14.51
CA GLU A 165 13.41 -2.66 15.89
C GLU A 165 14.51 -2.01 16.75
N LYS A 166 15.78 -2.41 16.54
CA LYS A 166 16.94 -1.85 17.24
C LYS A 166 17.30 -0.45 16.78
N MET A 167 16.94 -0.13 15.53
CA MET A 167 17.23 1.15 14.86
C MET A 167 16.08 2.14 14.99
N ASN A 168 14.90 1.71 15.43
CA ASN A 168 13.75 2.57 15.61
C ASN A 168 14.07 3.78 16.51
N GLY A 169 13.75 4.96 16.04
CA GLY A 169 14.02 6.23 16.71
C GLY A 169 15.47 6.74 16.58
N LYS A 170 16.38 5.97 15.94
CA LYS A 170 17.78 6.38 15.75
C LYS A 170 17.98 6.98 14.37
N THR A 171 18.99 7.86 14.27
CA THR A 171 19.48 8.33 12.99
C THR A 171 20.26 7.21 12.29
N ILE A 172 19.88 6.93 11.04
CA ILE A 172 20.57 5.98 10.17
C ILE A 172 21.14 6.70 8.96
N ARG A 173 22.19 6.14 8.37
CA ARG A 173 22.83 6.65 7.16
C ARG A 173 22.89 5.56 6.12
N VAL A 174 22.30 5.81 4.94
CA VAL A 174 22.16 4.80 3.88
C VAL A 174 22.55 5.41 2.54
N ARG A 175 23.31 4.66 1.75
CA ARG A 175 23.59 4.98 0.35
C ARG A 175 22.66 4.19 -0.55
N GLY A 176 22.05 4.86 -1.52
CA GLY A 176 21.14 4.19 -2.44
C GLY A 176 20.92 4.96 -3.72
N LYS A 177 20.40 4.28 -4.72
CA LYS A 177 19.96 4.87 -5.98
C LYS A 177 18.48 5.26 -5.87
N VAL A 178 18.15 6.46 -6.29
CA VAL A 178 16.76 6.94 -6.28
C VAL A 178 15.95 6.18 -7.34
N THR A 179 14.92 5.48 -6.89
CA THR A 179 14.02 4.71 -7.75
C THR A 179 12.70 5.43 -7.99
N LYS A 180 12.31 6.32 -7.05
CA LYS A 180 11.10 7.13 -7.16
C LYS A 180 11.29 8.44 -6.40
N PHE A 181 10.78 9.52 -6.96
CA PHE A 181 10.69 10.83 -6.32
C PHE A 181 9.26 11.36 -6.46
N THR A 182 8.70 11.85 -5.37
CA THR A 182 7.38 12.47 -5.34
C THR A 182 7.47 13.74 -4.51
N ALA A 183 7.26 14.89 -5.13
CA ALA A 183 7.36 16.16 -4.46
C ALA A 183 6.07 16.52 -3.71
N ASP A 184 6.25 17.27 -2.62
CA ASP A 184 5.22 18.06 -1.95
C ASP A 184 3.95 17.28 -1.54
N VAL A 185 4.17 16.13 -0.88
CA VAL A 185 3.10 15.34 -0.27
C VAL A 185 3.23 15.43 1.25
N MET A 186 2.18 15.91 1.94
CA MET A 186 2.18 16.12 3.40
C MET A 186 3.38 16.98 3.85
N ASP A 187 3.59 18.10 3.19
CA ASP A 187 4.67 19.07 3.46
C ASP A 187 6.09 18.49 3.33
N SER A 188 6.24 17.37 2.64
CA SER A 188 7.53 16.70 2.45
C SER A 188 7.67 16.15 1.04
N ASN A 189 8.91 16.05 0.58
CA ASN A 189 9.24 15.25 -0.58
C ASN A 189 9.42 13.79 -0.16
N TRP A 190 8.93 12.87 -0.96
CA TRP A 190 8.99 11.43 -0.71
C TRP A 190 9.91 10.78 -1.72
N ILE A 191 10.90 10.06 -1.24
CA ILE A 191 11.92 9.41 -2.05
C ILE A 191 11.95 7.93 -1.72
N HIS A 192 12.08 7.11 -2.74
CA HIS A 192 12.42 5.70 -2.59
C HIS A 192 13.83 5.49 -3.10
N ILE A 193 14.65 4.82 -2.32
CA ILE A 193 15.99 4.43 -2.73
C ILE A 193 16.16 2.92 -2.64
N ARG A 194 17.09 2.41 -3.43
CA ARG A 194 17.49 0.99 -3.44
C ARG A 194 19.02 0.88 -3.47
N ASP A 195 19.52 -0.14 -2.80
CA ASP A 195 20.92 -0.54 -2.88
C ASP A 195 21.08 -1.98 -3.44
N SER A 196 22.31 -2.47 -3.49
CA SER A 196 22.58 -3.83 -3.98
C SER A 196 22.27 -4.94 -2.97
N SER A 197 21.91 -4.60 -1.74
CA SER A 197 21.77 -5.57 -0.64
C SER A 197 20.41 -6.28 -0.62
N THR A 198 19.38 -5.67 -1.22
CA THR A 198 18.01 -6.21 -1.22
C THR A 198 17.21 -5.69 -2.41
N GLN A 199 16.10 -6.38 -2.73
CA GLN A 199 15.12 -5.93 -3.71
C GLN A 199 14.07 -4.95 -3.13
N LYS A 200 14.15 -4.66 -1.82
CA LYS A 200 13.24 -3.73 -1.17
C LYS A 200 13.69 -2.30 -1.36
N ASP A 201 12.72 -1.41 -1.51
CA ASP A 201 12.96 0.03 -1.46
C ASP A 201 12.94 0.52 -0.01
N LEU A 202 13.74 1.53 0.30
CA LEU A 202 13.66 2.29 1.54
C LEU A 202 12.92 3.60 1.24
N THR A 203 11.84 3.86 1.97
CA THR A 203 11.04 5.08 1.86
C THR A 203 11.57 6.15 2.78
N ILE A 204 11.62 7.38 2.29
CA ILE A 204 12.26 8.52 2.95
C ILE A 204 11.37 9.75 2.78
N THR A 205 11.18 10.54 3.85
CA THR A 205 10.69 11.92 3.75
C THR A 205 11.83 12.90 3.92
N THR A 206 11.78 14.01 3.19
CA THR A 206 12.84 15.02 3.17
C THR A 206 12.30 16.36 2.65
N SER A 207 12.95 17.45 3.00
CA SER A 207 12.77 18.75 2.33
C SER A 207 13.67 18.92 1.08
N GLY A 208 14.65 18.04 0.90
CA GLY A 208 15.56 18.06 -0.24
C GLY A 208 14.96 17.46 -1.51
N THR A 209 15.69 17.56 -2.60
CA THR A 209 15.32 16.99 -3.90
C THR A 209 16.41 16.05 -4.42
N ALA A 210 16.03 15.06 -5.20
CA ALA A 210 16.98 14.21 -5.90
C ALA A 210 16.37 13.75 -7.24
N ALA A 211 17.20 13.63 -8.25
CA ALA A 211 16.78 13.10 -9.54
C ALA A 211 16.59 11.57 -9.46
N ILE A 212 15.65 11.05 -10.23
CA ILE A 212 15.55 9.60 -10.44
C ILE A 212 16.86 9.11 -11.04
N ASP A 213 17.31 7.92 -10.66
CA ASP A 213 18.59 7.31 -11.00
C ASP A 213 19.84 7.94 -10.34
N ALA A 214 19.73 9.06 -9.65
CA ALA A 214 20.84 9.60 -8.88
C ALA A 214 21.26 8.68 -7.74
N VAL A 215 22.54 8.59 -7.45
CA VAL A 215 23.07 7.96 -6.24
C VAL A 215 23.13 8.99 -5.14
N VAL A 216 22.53 8.68 -4.02
CA VAL A 216 22.42 9.58 -2.87
C VAL A 216 22.85 8.89 -1.58
N ILE A 217 23.35 9.68 -0.65
CA ILE A 217 23.49 9.31 0.74
C ILE A 217 22.40 10.06 1.51
N ILE A 218 21.56 9.31 2.21
CA ILE A 218 20.55 9.88 3.10
C ILE A 218 20.98 9.70 4.56
N GLU A 219 20.60 10.66 5.39
CA GLU A 219 20.77 10.58 6.84
C GLU A 219 19.52 11.13 7.49
N GLY A 220 18.80 10.28 8.25
CA GLY A 220 17.52 10.64 8.85
C GLY A 220 17.10 9.65 9.94
N LYS A 221 16.03 9.96 10.64
CA LYS A 221 15.51 9.17 11.74
C LYS A 221 14.67 8.01 11.21
N LEU A 222 15.02 6.77 11.60
CA LEU A 222 14.18 5.62 11.32
C LEU A 222 12.97 5.60 12.22
N SER A 223 11.78 5.46 11.66
CA SER A 223 10.53 5.31 12.38
C SER A 223 9.79 4.07 11.89
N LEU A 224 9.20 3.34 12.83
CA LEU A 224 8.33 2.21 12.56
C LEU A 224 6.88 2.62 12.81
N ASP A 225 5.98 2.03 12.04
CA ASP A 225 4.53 2.18 12.17
C ASP A 225 4.09 3.66 12.28
N LYS A 226 4.76 4.53 11.49
CA LYS A 226 4.45 5.95 11.46
C LYS A 226 3.03 6.16 10.96
N ASP A 227 2.16 6.62 11.85
CA ASP A 227 0.77 6.97 11.53
C ASP A 227 0.68 8.44 11.08
N TYR A 228 0.23 8.65 9.85
CA TYR A 228 -0.10 9.97 9.29
C TYR A 228 -1.59 10.32 9.46
N GLY A 229 -2.33 9.51 10.21
CA GLY A 229 -3.76 9.64 10.41
C GLY A 229 -4.58 8.89 9.36
N TYR A 230 -5.90 8.78 9.63
CA TYR A 230 -6.87 8.13 8.73
C TYR A 230 -6.57 6.67 8.36
N GLY A 231 -5.76 5.97 9.19
CA GLY A 231 -5.35 4.60 8.93
C GLY A 231 -4.15 4.46 7.98
N TYR A 232 -3.48 5.56 7.67
CA TYR A 232 -2.29 5.57 6.83
C TYR A 232 -1.04 5.37 7.66
N VAL A 233 -0.61 4.11 7.79
CA VAL A 233 0.56 3.73 8.57
C VAL A 233 1.70 3.27 7.66
N TYR A 234 2.88 3.89 7.82
CA TYR A 234 4.11 3.44 7.19
C TYR A 234 4.84 2.46 8.10
N PRO A 235 4.96 1.18 7.72
CA PRO A 235 5.62 0.18 8.57
C PRO A 235 7.10 0.45 8.82
N LEU A 236 7.76 1.16 7.90
CA LEU A 236 9.15 1.56 8.00
C LEU A 236 9.41 2.80 7.13
N LEU A 237 9.90 3.86 7.74
CA LEU A 237 10.12 5.16 7.11
C LEU A 237 11.38 5.81 7.68
N VAL A 238 12.15 6.51 6.86
CA VAL A 238 13.19 7.42 7.32
C VAL A 238 12.65 8.84 7.24
N GLU A 239 12.48 9.49 8.39
CA GLU A 239 11.88 10.80 8.49
C GLU A 239 12.93 11.92 8.43
N ASP A 240 12.52 13.06 7.82
CA ASP A 240 13.27 14.33 7.81
C ASP A 240 14.73 14.18 7.39
N ALA A 241 14.98 13.33 6.42
CA ALA A 241 16.34 13.01 6.00
C ALA A 241 17.01 14.17 5.25
N SER A 242 18.27 14.38 5.54
CA SER A 242 19.18 15.13 4.67
C SER A 242 19.60 14.24 3.50
N ILE A 243 19.84 14.85 2.34
CA ILE A 243 20.25 14.18 1.11
C ILE A 243 21.56 14.79 0.62
N THR A 244 22.52 13.94 0.33
CA THR A 244 23.76 14.31 -0.38
C THR A 244 23.83 13.49 -1.67
N THR A 245 23.83 14.16 -2.82
CA THR A 245 24.01 13.52 -4.13
C THR A 245 25.50 13.32 -4.40
N GLU A 246 25.87 12.16 -4.91
CA GLU A 246 27.23 11.81 -5.33
C GLU A 246 27.50 12.09 -6.81
#